data_ba5d3120d720f65a3f4ba54240ca3846
#
_entry.id   ba5d3120d720f65a3f4ba54240ca3846
#
_cell.length_a   1.000
_cell.length_b   1.000
_cell.length_c   1.000
_cell.angle_alpha   90.00
_cell.angle_beta   90.00
_cell.angle_gamma   90.00
#
_symmetry.space_group_name_H-M   'P 1'
#
loop_
_entity.id
_entity.type
_entity.pdbx_description
1 polymer ?
#
loop_
_entity_poly.entity_id
_entity_poly.type
_entity_poly.pdbx_seq_one_letter_code
_entity_poly.pdbx_strand_id
1 'polypeptide(L)'
;MRIDRIEAEGQFTTGFGESIDPGMRVYISGPMTGVENHNQLAFEDAEKYLRIIGAIPINPHKFPVQESYEDYLQFDLEVIATAADAIALLPGWENSPGAKKELKTALELGLNVLLLQEKNYETL
;
A
#
# COMPACT_ATOMS: atom_id res chain seq x y z
N MET A 1 -17.16 8.90 3.54
CA MET A 1 -16.32 7.74 3.22
C MET A 1 -17.18 6.57 2.79
N ARG A 2 -16.76 5.86 1.82
CA ARG A 2 -17.47 4.71 1.30
C ARG A 2 -16.67 3.44 1.55
N ILE A 3 -17.36 2.38 1.91
CA ILE A 3 -16.75 1.07 2.06
C ILE A 3 -16.87 0.36 0.72
N ASP A 4 -15.76 0.04 0.12
CA ASP A 4 -15.72 -0.66 -1.13
C ASP A 4 -15.39 -2.12 -0.90
N ARG A 5 -16.33 -2.97 -1.25
CA ARG A 5 -16.17 -4.43 -1.18
C ARG A 5 -15.87 -4.97 -2.56
N ILE A 6 -14.86 -4.39 -3.18
CA ILE A 6 -14.48 -4.78 -4.52
C ILE A 6 -13.70 -6.09 -4.43
N GLU A 7 -14.30 -7.13 -4.94
CA GLU A 7 -13.67 -8.45 -5.04
C GLU A 7 -12.93 -8.49 -6.36
N ALA A 8 -11.60 -8.55 -6.28
CA ALA A 8 -10.76 -8.65 -7.47
C ALA A 8 -10.09 -10.00 -7.52
N GLU A 9 -9.61 -10.34 -8.71
CA GLU A 9 -8.77 -11.52 -8.86
C GLU A 9 -7.51 -11.32 -8.01
N GLY A 10 -7.00 -12.41 -7.42
CA GLY A 10 -5.80 -12.38 -6.65
C GLY A 10 -6.05 -12.48 -5.16
N GLN A 11 -5.06 -12.05 -4.40
CA GLN A 11 -4.95 -12.32 -2.98
C GLN A 11 -5.69 -11.33 -2.10
N PHE A 12 -5.89 -10.10 -2.60
CA PHE A 12 -6.43 -9.03 -1.78
C PHE A 12 -7.84 -8.66 -2.16
N THR A 13 -8.54 -8.11 -1.16
CA THR A 13 -9.84 -7.49 -1.32
C THR A 13 -9.84 -6.23 -0.49
N THR A 14 -10.66 -5.27 -0.86
CA THR A 14 -10.82 -4.09 -0.03
C THR A 14 -11.59 -4.46 1.22
N GLY A 15 -11.07 -4.05 2.37
CA GLY A 15 -11.80 -4.17 3.62
C GLY A 15 -12.57 -2.90 3.90
N PHE A 16 -11.87 -1.91 4.39
CA PHE A 16 -12.47 -0.66 4.83
C PHE A 16 -11.56 0.48 4.42
N GLY A 17 -12.14 1.56 3.91
CA GLY A 17 -11.36 2.71 3.50
C GLY A 17 -12.11 3.60 2.53
N GLU A 18 -11.40 4.57 2.01
CA GLU A 18 -11.93 5.50 1.02
C GLU A 18 -11.87 4.88 -0.36
N SER A 19 -12.71 5.37 -1.24
CA SER A 19 -12.72 4.92 -2.64
C SER A 19 -11.44 5.33 -3.35
N ILE A 20 -10.97 4.44 -4.21
CA ILE A 20 -9.86 4.71 -5.11
C ILE A 20 -10.44 4.87 -6.51
N ASP A 21 -10.24 6.03 -7.11
CA ASP A 21 -10.71 6.30 -8.46
C ASP A 21 -9.68 5.85 -9.49
N PRO A 22 -10.13 5.44 -10.67
CA PRO A 22 -9.20 5.11 -11.76
C PRO A 22 -8.25 6.28 -12.03
N GLY A 23 -6.98 5.95 -12.26
CA GLY A 23 -5.96 6.96 -12.51
C GLY A 23 -5.29 7.52 -11.26
N MET A 24 -5.83 7.26 -10.07
CA MET A 24 -5.12 7.65 -8.84
C MET A 24 -3.81 6.92 -8.71
N ARG A 25 -2.79 7.65 -8.25
CA ARG A 25 -1.48 7.08 -7.92
C ARG A 25 -1.52 6.62 -6.47
N VAL A 26 -1.35 5.34 -6.26
CA VAL A 26 -1.56 4.72 -4.94
C VAL A 26 -0.24 4.14 -4.44
N TYR A 27 0.26 4.70 -3.35
CA TYR A 27 1.46 4.21 -2.69
C TYR A 27 1.13 2.98 -1.86
N ILE A 28 1.90 1.90 -2.04
CA ILE A 28 1.69 0.66 -1.28
C ILE A 28 2.58 0.69 -0.06
N SER A 29 1.98 0.53 1.13
CA SER A 29 2.67 0.57 2.40
C SER A 29 2.39 -0.69 3.20
N GLY A 30 3.40 -1.21 3.87
CA GLY A 30 3.23 -2.41 4.67
C GLY A 30 4.54 -2.89 5.27
N PRO A 31 4.49 -3.99 6.04
CA PRO A 31 5.68 -4.49 6.71
C PRO A 31 6.68 -5.07 5.72
N MET A 32 7.95 -4.76 5.93
CA MET A 32 9.07 -5.32 5.17
C MET A 32 10.10 -5.95 6.10
N THR A 33 10.52 -5.22 7.13
CA THR A 33 11.54 -5.65 8.06
C THR A 33 11.07 -6.90 8.82
N GLY A 34 11.90 -7.95 8.80
CA GLY A 34 11.57 -9.18 9.49
C GLY A 34 10.62 -10.11 8.75
N VAL A 35 10.20 -9.74 7.56
CA VAL A 35 9.35 -10.58 6.72
C VAL A 35 10.19 -11.19 5.61
N GLU A 36 9.92 -12.44 5.26
CA GLU A 36 10.65 -13.14 4.21
C GLU A 36 10.64 -12.33 2.92
N ASN A 37 11.81 -12.16 2.32
CA ASN A 37 12.01 -11.37 1.08
C ASN A 37 11.42 -9.97 1.20
N HIS A 38 11.47 -9.39 2.39
CA HIS A 38 10.93 -8.06 2.66
C HIS A 38 9.47 -7.91 2.20
N ASN A 39 8.72 -9.01 2.28
CA ASN A 39 7.31 -9.06 1.92
C ASN A 39 7.03 -8.76 0.44
N GLN A 40 7.99 -9.04 -0.42
CA GLN A 40 7.91 -8.70 -1.84
C GLN A 40 6.64 -9.22 -2.51
N LEU A 41 6.25 -10.46 -2.21
CA LEU A 41 5.10 -11.07 -2.84
C LEU A 41 3.80 -10.32 -2.52
N ALA A 42 3.62 -9.88 -1.28
CA ALA A 42 2.43 -9.12 -0.91
C ALA A 42 2.40 -7.77 -1.63
N PHE A 43 3.54 -7.11 -1.77
CA PHE A 43 3.61 -5.85 -2.51
C PHE A 43 3.29 -6.07 -3.99
N GLU A 44 3.78 -7.15 -4.59
CA GLU A 44 3.48 -7.46 -5.98
C GLU A 44 2.01 -7.79 -6.19
N ASP A 45 1.41 -8.53 -5.28
CA ASP A 45 -0.01 -8.86 -5.37
C ASP A 45 -0.88 -7.62 -5.21
N ALA A 46 -0.50 -6.72 -4.31
CA ALA A 46 -1.19 -5.43 -4.17
C ALA A 46 -1.09 -4.60 -5.44
N GLU A 47 0.08 -4.60 -6.06
CA GLU A 47 0.27 -3.89 -7.32
C GLU A 47 -0.68 -4.42 -8.39
N LYS A 48 -0.80 -5.74 -8.52
CA LYS A 48 -1.72 -6.36 -9.47
C LYS A 48 -3.17 -5.98 -9.19
N TYR A 49 -3.56 -6.02 -7.92
CA TYR A 49 -4.90 -5.65 -7.51
C TYR A 49 -5.21 -4.19 -7.90
N LEU A 50 -4.30 -3.28 -7.59
CA LEU A 50 -4.50 -1.87 -7.89
C LEU A 50 -4.62 -1.63 -9.40
N ARG A 51 -3.84 -2.33 -10.20
CA ARG A 51 -3.96 -2.22 -11.66
C ARG A 51 -5.31 -2.72 -12.16
N ILE A 52 -5.83 -3.79 -11.57
CA ILE A 52 -7.15 -4.33 -11.95
C ILE A 52 -8.24 -3.28 -11.72
N ILE A 53 -8.19 -2.53 -10.63
CA ILE A 53 -9.19 -1.51 -10.35
C ILE A 53 -8.91 -0.17 -11.02
N GLY A 54 -7.88 -0.12 -11.86
CA GLY A 54 -7.58 1.06 -12.67
C GLY A 54 -6.65 2.09 -12.03
N ALA A 55 -6.11 1.80 -10.85
CA ALA A 55 -5.17 2.69 -10.19
C ALA A 55 -3.76 2.54 -10.76
N ILE A 56 -2.90 3.50 -10.47
CA ILE A 56 -1.49 3.48 -10.82
C ILE A 56 -0.71 3.17 -9.54
N PRO A 57 -0.19 1.95 -9.38
CA PRO A 57 0.50 1.57 -8.15
C PRO A 57 1.90 2.17 -8.07
N ILE A 58 2.28 2.57 -6.85
CA ILE A 58 3.65 2.96 -6.53
C ILE A 58 4.17 1.91 -5.54
N ASN A 59 5.05 1.04 -6.01
CA ASN A 59 5.57 -0.06 -5.22
C ASN A 59 7.00 0.27 -4.76
N PRO A 60 7.21 0.48 -3.45
CA PRO A 60 8.53 0.87 -2.96
C PRO A 60 9.63 -0.17 -3.18
N HIS A 61 9.28 -1.43 -3.43
CA HIS A 61 10.27 -2.43 -3.81
C HIS A 61 10.98 -2.10 -5.12
N LYS A 62 10.42 -1.20 -5.92
CA LYS A 62 11.00 -0.79 -7.19
C LYS A 62 11.82 0.49 -7.10
N PHE A 63 11.94 1.05 -5.89
CA PHE A 63 12.73 2.26 -5.68
C PHE A 63 14.22 1.93 -5.70
N PRO A 64 15.07 2.94 -6.00
CA PRO A 64 16.52 2.75 -5.92
C PRO A 64 16.98 2.33 -4.53
N VAL A 65 18.06 1.55 -4.49
CA VAL A 65 18.64 1.12 -3.22
C VAL A 65 19.16 2.33 -2.45
N GLN A 66 18.86 2.37 -1.16
CA GLN A 66 19.33 3.40 -0.24
C GLN A 66 20.35 2.81 0.72
N GLU A 67 21.09 3.67 1.43
CA GLU A 67 22.16 3.23 2.30
C GLU A 67 21.69 2.78 3.68
N SER A 68 20.55 3.30 4.15
CA SER A 68 20.05 2.99 5.49
C SER A 68 18.53 2.93 5.51
N TYR A 69 17.99 2.37 6.59
CA TYR A 69 16.56 2.38 6.83
C TYR A 69 16.00 3.81 6.85
N GLU A 70 16.74 4.72 7.48
CA GLU A 70 16.29 6.11 7.55
C GLU A 70 16.23 6.77 6.18
N ASP A 71 17.19 6.44 5.32
CA ASP A 71 17.21 6.96 3.95
C ASP A 71 16.04 6.39 3.14
N TYR A 72 15.72 5.11 3.32
CA TYR A 72 14.55 4.52 2.68
C TYR A 72 13.28 5.23 3.13
N LEU A 73 13.13 5.43 4.43
CA LEU A 73 11.94 6.09 4.96
C LEU A 73 11.83 7.53 4.43
N GLN A 74 12.94 8.26 4.42
CA GLN A 74 12.95 9.62 3.90
C GLN A 74 12.53 9.66 2.44
N PHE A 75 13.06 8.75 1.63
CA PHE A 75 12.69 8.65 0.22
C PHE A 75 11.21 8.32 0.06
N ASP A 76 10.72 7.35 0.83
CA ASP A 76 9.32 6.94 0.78
C ASP A 76 8.38 8.10 1.13
N LEU A 77 8.70 8.84 2.18
CA LEU A 77 7.86 9.98 2.59
C LEU A 77 7.85 11.09 1.54
N GLU A 78 8.96 11.31 0.87
CA GLU A 78 9.02 12.29 -0.22
C GLU A 78 8.16 11.85 -1.41
N VAL A 79 8.19 10.57 -1.76
CA VAL A 79 7.34 10.05 -2.84
C VAL A 79 5.87 10.20 -2.48
N ILE A 80 5.49 9.87 -1.24
CA ILE A 80 4.11 10.05 -0.78
C ILE A 80 3.69 11.50 -0.92
N ALA A 81 4.54 12.42 -0.48
CA ALA A 81 4.22 13.85 -0.49
C ALA A 81 4.13 14.44 -1.89
N THR A 82 4.93 13.93 -2.85
CA THR A 82 5.04 14.55 -4.17
C THR A 82 4.31 13.82 -5.27
N ALA A 83 4.05 12.53 -5.10
CA ALA A 83 3.55 11.70 -6.19
C ALA A 83 2.26 10.95 -5.88
N ALA A 84 1.94 10.69 -4.62
CA ALA A 84 0.80 9.83 -4.30
C ALA A 84 -0.50 10.61 -4.15
N ASP A 85 -1.59 10.03 -4.61
CA ASP A 85 -2.95 10.53 -4.38
C ASP A 85 -3.63 9.75 -3.26
N ALA A 86 -3.14 8.55 -2.98
CA ALA A 86 -3.70 7.66 -1.98
C ALA A 86 -2.61 6.73 -1.44
N ILE A 87 -2.90 6.11 -0.30
CA ILE A 87 -2.06 5.07 0.29
C ILE A 87 -2.88 3.80 0.47
N ALA A 88 -2.30 2.65 0.10
CA ALA A 88 -2.90 1.34 0.31
C ALA A 88 -2.08 0.59 1.35
N LEU A 89 -2.73 0.14 2.41
CA LEU A 89 -2.07 -0.50 3.54
C LEU A 89 -2.23 -2.02 3.44
N LEU A 90 -1.10 -2.72 3.45
CA LEU A 90 -1.07 -4.18 3.44
C LEU A 90 -1.41 -4.75 4.82
N PRO A 91 -1.90 -6.00 4.90
CA PRO A 91 -2.09 -6.66 6.18
C PRO A 91 -0.82 -6.64 7.02
N GLY A 92 -0.97 -6.38 8.31
CA GLY A 92 0.15 -6.29 9.24
C GLY A 92 0.79 -4.92 9.34
N TRP A 93 0.26 -3.93 8.65
CA TRP A 93 0.82 -2.56 8.70
C TRP A 93 0.90 -2.01 10.13
N GLU A 94 -0.03 -2.41 11.01
CA GLU A 94 -0.08 -1.91 12.38
C GLU A 94 1.17 -2.26 13.19
N ASN A 95 1.87 -3.30 12.78
CA ASN A 95 3.08 -3.77 13.44
C ASN A 95 4.36 -3.26 12.77
N SER A 96 4.22 -2.40 11.78
CA SER A 96 5.34 -1.84 11.03
C SER A 96 5.53 -0.37 11.38
N PRO A 97 6.63 -0.02 12.06
CA PRO A 97 6.91 1.39 12.37
C PRO A 97 7.00 2.26 11.13
N GLY A 98 7.59 1.73 10.05
CA GLY A 98 7.70 2.46 8.79
C GLY A 98 6.33 2.73 8.18
N ALA A 99 5.49 1.70 8.10
CA ALA A 99 4.15 1.85 7.53
C ALA A 99 3.31 2.83 8.35
N LYS A 100 3.44 2.82 9.67
CA LYS A 100 2.73 3.78 10.51
C LYS A 100 3.15 5.22 10.23
N LYS A 101 4.44 5.46 10.01
CA LYS A 101 4.95 6.80 9.68
C LYS A 101 4.46 7.23 8.30
N GLU A 102 4.43 6.31 7.35
CA GLU A 102 3.92 6.58 6.02
C GLU A 102 2.44 6.92 6.05
N LEU A 103 1.65 6.16 6.81
CA LEU A 103 0.24 6.46 6.99
C LEU A 103 0.02 7.82 7.63
N LYS A 104 0.78 8.14 8.68
CA LYS A 104 0.67 9.43 9.34
C LYS A 104 0.89 10.58 8.35
N THR A 105 1.92 10.47 7.53
CA THR A 105 2.21 11.47 6.51
C THR A 105 1.07 11.58 5.50
N ALA A 106 0.55 10.45 5.04
CA ALA A 106 -0.57 10.44 4.10
C ALA A 106 -1.81 11.12 4.70
N LEU A 107 -2.11 10.85 5.97
CA LEU A 107 -3.25 11.47 6.64
C LEU A 107 -3.05 12.97 6.80
N GLU A 108 -1.85 13.41 7.13
CA GLU A 108 -1.55 14.84 7.25
C GLU A 108 -1.70 15.58 5.92
N LEU A 109 -1.46 14.88 4.83
CA LEU A 109 -1.61 15.44 3.48
C LEU A 109 -3.02 15.30 2.92
N GLY A 110 -3.92 14.66 3.65
CA GLY A 110 -5.29 14.47 3.20
C GLY A 110 -5.47 13.44 2.10
N LEU A 111 -4.54 12.49 1.97
CA LEU A 111 -4.64 11.45 0.96
C LEU A 111 -5.72 10.43 1.31
N ASN A 112 -6.29 9.81 0.29
CA ASN A 112 -7.23 8.71 0.47
C ASN A 112 -6.50 7.50 1.05
N VAL A 113 -7.18 6.73 1.90
CA VAL A 113 -6.60 5.54 2.54
C VAL A 113 -7.41 4.31 2.15
N LEU A 114 -6.72 3.29 1.67
CA LEU A 114 -7.31 2.01 1.30
C LEU A 114 -6.69 0.92 2.17
N LEU A 115 -7.53 0.16 2.87
CA LEU A 115 -7.05 -1.00 3.64
C LEU A 115 -7.22 -2.25 2.80
N LEU A 116 -6.12 -2.95 2.57
CA LEU A 116 -6.15 -4.23 1.86
C LEU A 116 -6.22 -5.36 2.86
N GLN A 117 -7.03 -6.36 2.56
CA GLN A 117 -7.18 -7.56 3.38
C GLN A 117 -6.94 -8.78 2.52
N GLU A 118 -6.36 -9.81 3.10
CA GLU A 118 -6.19 -11.05 2.39
C GLU A 118 -7.54 -11.72 2.15
N LYS A 119 -7.70 -12.27 0.96
CA LYS A 119 -8.84 -13.13 0.68
C LYS A 119 -8.69 -14.42 1.45
N ASN A 120 -9.82 -14.95 1.91
CA ASN A 120 -9.85 -16.28 2.51
C ASN A 120 -9.98 -17.33 1.40
N TYR A 121 -8.85 -17.84 0.94
CA TYR A 121 -8.86 -18.82 -0.14
C TYR A 121 -9.50 -20.15 0.25
N GLU A 122 -9.64 -20.44 1.52
CA GLU A 122 -10.28 -21.66 1.97
C GLU A 122 -11.77 -21.70 1.65
N THR A 123 -12.35 -20.56 1.39
CA THR A 123 -13.77 -20.44 1.07
C THR A 123 -14.04 -20.34 -0.42
N LEU A 124 -13.01 -20.42 -1.22
CA LEU A 124 -13.14 -20.32 -2.68
C LEU A 124 -13.42 -21.71 -3.34
#